data_7add476d5819a47a75a53f1c90860bc7
#
_entry.id   7add476d5819a47a75a53f1c90860bc7
#
_cell.length_a   1.000
_cell.length_b   1.000
_cell.length_c   1.000
_cell.angle_alpha   90.00
_cell.angle_beta   90.00
_cell.angle_gamma   90.00
#
_symmetry.space_group_name_H-M   'P 1'
#
loop_
_entity.id
_entity.type
_entity.pdbx_description
1 polymer ?
#
loop_
_entity_poly.entity_id
_entity_poly.type
_entity_poly.pdbx_seq_one_letter_code
_entity_poly.pdbx_strand_id
1 'polypeptide(L)'
;MRAWSCVIAISIATSVGAQAPAVGSTLPRWTPGTLDIHQISTGRGNSALIVMPDGTTMLVDAGAAGDGIAETDPHPDASRAPGDWIARYVKRQLPSSAAGLDYALITHFHADHFGQLLATSTASPKGNYKQFGITQVGDAIPIRMLIDRGWPDYLYPVPFTDSSMAHYRRFLDAQRQSGMTVARFRPGSRSQIVLAHDSKAYPTFEVRNIVGNGDVWTGRGDSTRSTFPALAGLSKNDWPNENMCSLGFRISYGPFRYFTGGDLPGTPDPGFPAWHALEASIADVVGRVDVHVVNQHGSMGEESETFLKTLASSVLIIPSWAPSHPAPDVLKRIVNSRLAPESRSIFVTDLRPAARTVIGQRANAPSGPPGHIVVRVEPGGARYWVFVLSNNDERDTIVAIKGPFTSGT
;
A
#
# COMPACT_ATOMS: atom_id res chain seq x y z
N MET A 1 46.06 -39.73 -42.18
CA MET A 1 45.42 -39.33 -40.93
C MET A 1 45.49 -37.80 -40.85
N ARG A 2 44.40 -37.10 -41.07
CA ARG A 2 44.34 -35.63 -40.95
C ARG A 2 43.57 -35.32 -39.63
N ALA A 3 44.27 -34.70 -38.68
CA ALA A 3 43.72 -34.23 -37.44
C ALA A 3 42.96 -32.92 -37.68
N TRP A 4 41.68 -32.89 -37.31
CA TRP A 4 40.87 -31.67 -37.29
C TRP A 4 40.93 -31.07 -35.87
N SER A 5 41.52 -29.91 -35.75
CA SER A 5 41.50 -29.12 -34.52
C SER A 5 40.19 -28.32 -34.46
N CYS A 6 39.28 -28.68 -33.52
CA CYS A 6 38.15 -27.85 -33.19
C CYS A 6 38.60 -26.66 -32.32
N VAL A 7 38.50 -25.46 -32.85
CA VAL A 7 38.65 -24.21 -32.07
C VAL A 7 37.28 -23.88 -31.45
N ILE A 8 37.18 -24.02 -30.14
CA ILE A 8 35.99 -23.57 -29.35
C ILE A 8 36.17 -22.08 -29.11
N ALA A 9 35.39 -21.26 -29.78
CA ALA A 9 35.30 -19.83 -29.49
C ALA A 9 34.44 -19.62 -28.24
N ILE A 10 35.05 -19.27 -27.11
CA ILE A 10 34.38 -18.85 -25.90
C ILE A 10 33.99 -17.37 -26.10
N SER A 11 32.70 -17.11 -26.35
CA SER A 11 32.14 -15.76 -26.34
C SER A 11 31.99 -15.32 -24.89
N ILE A 12 32.87 -14.46 -24.41
CA ILE A 12 32.71 -13.74 -23.14
C ILE A 12 31.68 -12.65 -23.38
N ALA A 13 30.45 -12.89 -22.97
CA ALA A 13 29.44 -11.85 -22.90
C ALA A 13 29.85 -10.88 -21.77
N THR A 14 30.42 -9.74 -22.11
CA THR A 14 30.59 -8.62 -21.19
C THR A 14 29.19 -8.10 -20.85
N SER A 15 28.69 -8.44 -19.65
CA SER A 15 27.55 -7.77 -19.08
C SER A 15 27.92 -6.29 -18.87
N VAL A 16 27.37 -5.40 -19.70
CA VAL A 16 27.38 -3.97 -19.41
C VAL A 16 26.59 -3.84 -18.13
N GLY A 17 27.28 -3.70 -17.02
CA GLY A 17 26.66 -3.47 -15.72
C GLY A 17 25.82 -2.20 -15.82
N ALA A 18 24.49 -2.32 -15.70
CA ALA A 18 23.62 -1.16 -15.58
C ALA A 18 24.14 -0.32 -14.41
N GLN A 19 24.48 0.92 -14.68
CA GLN A 19 24.95 1.86 -13.66
C GLN A 19 23.90 1.92 -12.55
N ALA A 20 24.32 1.76 -11.29
CA ALA A 20 23.41 1.84 -10.14
C ALA A 20 22.69 3.20 -10.18
N PRO A 21 21.36 3.23 -9.89
CA PRO A 21 20.60 4.47 -9.86
C PRO A 21 21.28 5.48 -8.92
N ALA A 22 21.33 6.74 -9.29
CA ALA A 22 21.94 7.81 -8.51
C ALA A 22 20.91 8.89 -8.17
N VAL A 23 21.14 9.60 -7.07
CA VAL A 23 20.35 10.81 -6.74
C VAL A 23 20.48 11.81 -7.89
N GLY A 24 19.35 12.39 -8.32
CA GLY A 24 19.24 13.27 -9.47
C GLY A 24 18.89 12.56 -10.79
N SER A 25 19.01 11.22 -10.86
CA SER A 25 18.54 10.46 -12.04
C SER A 25 17.07 10.09 -11.93
N THR A 26 16.44 9.76 -13.06
CA THR A 26 15.08 9.17 -13.06
C THR A 26 15.14 7.72 -12.58
N LEU A 27 14.11 7.28 -11.84
CA LEU A 27 14.00 5.89 -11.43
C LEU A 27 13.99 4.96 -12.66
N PRO A 28 14.91 3.98 -12.73
CA PRO A 28 14.88 2.99 -13.82
C PRO A 28 13.56 2.23 -13.84
N ARG A 29 13.09 1.89 -15.03
CA ARG A 29 11.88 1.08 -15.22
C ARG A 29 12.01 -0.25 -14.51
N TRP A 30 10.85 -0.77 -14.06
CA TRP A 30 10.75 -2.14 -13.55
C TRP A 30 11.28 -3.15 -14.59
N THR A 31 11.90 -4.22 -14.12
CA THR A 31 12.38 -5.34 -14.94
C THR A 31 11.91 -6.68 -14.38
N PRO A 32 11.70 -7.71 -15.22
CA PRO A 32 11.27 -9.04 -14.76
C PRO A 32 12.15 -9.58 -13.62
N GLY A 33 11.50 -10.14 -12.63
CA GLY A 33 12.13 -10.64 -11.40
C GLY A 33 12.22 -9.62 -10.27
N THR A 34 12.12 -8.32 -10.53
CA THR A 34 12.04 -7.33 -9.44
C THR A 34 10.61 -7.22 -8.88
N LEU A 35 10.49 -6.96 -7.58
CA LEU A 35 9.25 -6.54 -6.96
C LEU A 35 9.38 -5.06 -6.61
N ASP A 36 8.55 -4.21 -7.22
CA ASP A 36 8.47 -2.79 -6.88
C ASP A 36 7.20 -2.49 -6.09
N ILE A 37 7.35 -1.77 -4.98
CA ILE A 37 6.27 -1.29 -4.14
C ILE A 37 6.39 0.22 -4.03
N HIS A 38 5.47 0.95 -4.64
CA HIS A 38 5.46 2.40 -4.68
C HIS A 38 4.39 2.93 -3.73
N GLN A 39 4.77 3.62 -2.66
CA GLN A 39 3.86 4.43 -1.86
C GLN A 39 3.75 5.80 -2.51
N ILE A 40 2.57 6.13 -3.04
CA ILE A 40 2.35 7.32 -3.87
C ILE A 40 1.97 8.50 -2.97
N SER A 41 2.69 9.61 -3.11
CA SER A 41 2.39 10.86 -2.39
C SER A 41 1.55 11.79 -3.26
N THR A 42 0.27 11.94 -2.94
CA THR A 42 -0.60 12.94 -3.58
C THR A 42 -0.99 14.08 -2.64
N GLY A 43 -0.59 13.98 -1.36
CA GLY A 43 -0.96 14.94 -0.33
C GLY A 43 -2.45 14.92 0.07
N ARG A 44 -3.20 13.88 -0.35
CA ARG A 44 -4.66 13.80 -0.15
C ARG A 44 -5.15 12.41 0.25
N GLY A 45 -4.28 11.53 0.70
CA GLY A 45 -4.65 10.19 1.14
C GLY A 45 -3.64 9.12 0.75
N ASN A 46 -4.04 7.87 0.93
CA ASN A 46 -3.24 6.69 0.71
C ASN A 46 -3.41 6.15 -0.72
N SER A 47 -2.29 5.76 -1.33
CA SER A 47 -2.29 4.97 -2.56
C SER A 47 -0.95 4.26 -2.71
N ALA A 48 -0.96 2.99 -3.13
CA ALA A 48 0.25 2.26 -3.43
C ALA A 48 0.12 1.43 -4.72
N LEU A 49 1.14 1.48 -5.58
CA LEU A 49 1.26 0.60 -6.73
C LEU A 49 2.27 -0.51 -6.44
N ILE A 50 1.89 -1.74 -6.70
CA ILE A 50 2.76 -2.90 -6.57
C ILE A 50 2.93 -3.52 -7.96
N VAL A 51 4.18 -3.66 -8.41
CA VAL A 51 4.53 -4.40 -9.63
C VAL A 51 5.29 -5.65 -9.20
N MET A 52 4.63 -6.79 -9.36
CA MET A 52 5.11 -8.10 -8.91
C MET A 52 6.17 -8.67 -9.86
N PRO A 53 6.93 -9.72 -9.46
CA PRO A 53 8.09 -10.19 -10.22
C PRO A 53 7.82 -10.63 -11.67
N ASP A 54 6.61 -11.05 -11.99
CA ASP A 54 6.20 -11.45 -13.36
C ASP A 54 5.53 -10.31 -14.15
N GLY A 55 5.48 -9.08 -13.58
CA GLY A 55 4.81 -7.93 -14.16
C GLY A 55 3.33 -7.82 -13.78
N THR A 56 2.78 -8.69 -12.96
CA THR A 56 1.44 -8.53 -12.37
C THR A 56 1.36 -7.22 -11.59
N THR A 57 0.30 -6.46 -11.79
CA THR A 57 0.13 -5.13 -11.23
C THR A 57 -1.03 -5.06 -10.25
N MET A 58 -0.83 -4.38 -9.11
CA MET A 58 -1.88 -4.14 -8.12
C MET A 58 -1.83 -2.70 -7.61
N LEU A 59 -2.95 -1.99 -7.70
CA LEU A 59 -3.15 -0.72 -7.01
C LEU A 59 -3.84 -0.99 -5.67
N VAL A 60 -3.31 -0.46 -4.59
CA VAL A 60 -3.91 -0.49 -3.26
C VAL A 60 -4.33 0.92 -2.91
N ASP A 61 -5.62 1.14 -2.74
CA ASP A 61 -6.25 2.43 -2.49
C ASP A 61 -6.04 3.48 -3.59
N ALA A 62 -6.91 4.47 -3.59
CA ALA A 62 -6.83 5.66 -4.44
C ALA A 62 -7.43 6.84 -3.68
N GLY A 63 -6.77 7.23 -2.59
CA GLY A 63 -7.23 8.24 -1.66
C GLY A 63 -7.38 9.61 -2.32
N ALA A 64 -8.50 10.24 -2.05
CA ALA A 64 -8.84 11.57 -2.52
C ALA A 64 -9.70 12.29 -1.49
N ALA A 65 -9.11 12.59 -0.33
CA ALA A 65 -9.77 13.38 0.71
C ALA A 65 -10.09 14.79 0.21
N GLY A 66 -11.23 15.31 0.63
CA GLY A 66 -11.76 16.59 0.13
C GLY A 66 -10.95 17.81 0.55
N ASP A 67 -11.28 18.95 -0.07
CA ASP A 67 -10.59 20.23 0.13
C ASP A 67 -10.82 20.88 1.51
N GLY A 68 -11.73 20.31 2.33
CA GLY A 68 -12.08 20.85 3.65
C GLY A 68 -11.07 20.54 4.77
N ILE A 69 -10.02 19.77 4.50
CA ILE A 69 -8.98 19.46 5.47
C ILE A 69 -7.91 20.53 5.38
N ALA A 70 -7.77 21.32 6.45
CA ALA A 70 -6.80 22.38 6.53
C ALA A 70 -5.36 21.85 6.39
N GLU A 71 -4.47 22.66 5.81
CA GLU A 71 -3.03 22.40 5.69
C GLU A 71 -2.64 21.13 4.91
N THR A 72 -3.51 20.61 4.04
CA THR A 72 -3.10 19.60 3.06
C THR A 72 -2.38 20.28 1.89
N ASP A 73 -1.46 19.57 1.25
CA ASP A 73 -0.67 20.07 0.13
C ASP A 73 -0.77 19.10 -1.05
N PRO A 74 -1.55 19.42 -2.10
CA PRO A 74 -1.68 18.56 -3.25
C PRO A 74 -0.35 18.39 -3.99
N HIS A 75 0.01 17.17 -4.35
CA HIS A 75 1.21 16.86 -5.12
C HIS A 75 0.87 16.26 -6.48
N PRO A 76 1.59 16.72 -7.53
CA PRO A 76 2.60 17.79 -7.58
C PRO A 76 2.03 19.19 -7.39
N ASP A 77 0.73 19.40 -7.61
CA ASP A 77 0.01 20.67 -7.45
C ASP A 77 -1.52 20.45 -7.40
N ALA A 78 -2.29 21.54 -7.27
CA ALA A 78 -3.75 21.53 -7.20
C ALA A 78 -4.46 21.54 -8.57
N SER A 79 -3.74 21.42 -9.69
CA SER A 79 -4.34 21.52 -11.05
C SER A 79 -5.22 20.33 -11.41
N ARG A 80 -5.12 19.21 -10.68
CA ARG A 80 -5.87 17.97 -10.91
C ARG A 80 -6.35 17.37 -9.60
N ALA A 81 -7.41 16.56 -9.71
CA ALA A 81 -7.87 15.75 -8.59
C ALA A 81 -6.84 14.63 -8.25
N PRO A 82 -6.75 14.19 -6.98
CA PRO A 82 -5.79 13.15 -6.57
C PRO A 82 -5.88 11.86 -7.38
N GLY A 83 -7.09 11.40 -7.72
CA GLY A 83 -7.27 10.20 -8.54
C GLY A 83 -6.70 10.32 -9.96
N ASP A 84 -6.67 11.54 -10.54
CA ASP A 84 -5.99 11.77 -11.83
C ASP A 84 -4.46 11.71 -11.66
N TRP A 85 -3.90 12.33 -10.60
CA TRP A 85 -2.47 12.23 -10.30
C TRP A 85 -2.03 10.79 -10.05
N ILE A 86 -2.83 9.99 -9.31
CA ILE A 86 -2.58 8.56 -9.11
C ILE A 86 -2.58 7.83 -10.46
N ALA A 87 -3.59 8.04 -11.29
CA ALA A 87 -3.67 7.37 -12.59
C ALA A 87 -2.48 7.71 -13.51
N ARG A 88 -2.02 8.97 -13.49
CA ARG A 88 -0.85 9.42 -14.25
C ARG A 88 0.44 8.78 -13.72
N TYR A 89 0.63 8.74 -12.40
CA TYR A 89 1.76 8.06 -11.78
C TYR A 89 1.78 6.58 -12.15
N VAL A 90 0.67 5.89 -11.95
CA VAL A 90 0.52 4.47 -12.30
C VAL A 90 0.89 4.22 -13.76
N LYS A 91 0.34 4.99 -14.71
CA LYS A 91 0.65 4.83 -16.14
C LYS A 91 2.15 4.97 -16.45
N ARG A 92 2.88 5.82 -15.73
CA ARG A 92 4.32 5.96 -15.91
C ARG A 92 5.11 4.78 -15.37
N GLN A 93 4.61 4.13 -14.30
CA GLN A 93 5.31 3.03 -13.62
C GLN A 93 4.88 1.63 -14.08
N LEU A 94 3.77 1.50 -14.80
CA LEU A 94 3.36 0.20 -15.34
C LEU A 94 4.45 -0.41 -16.23
N PRO A 95 4.66 -1.75 -16.19
CA PRO A 95 5.44 -2.47 -17.18
C PRO A 95 4.95 -2.14 -18.60
N SER A 96 5.86 -2.05 -19.57
CA SER A 96 5.50 -1.74 -20.96
C SER A 96 4.57 -2.78 -21.60
N SER A 97 4.53 -4.00 -21.07
CA SER A 97 3.63 -5.07 -21.48
C SER A 97 2.24 -5.01 -20.82
N ALA A 98 2.05 -4.20 -19.80
CA ALA A 98 0.80 -4.14 -19.06
C ALA A 98 -0.26 -3.36 -19.83
N ALA A 99 -1.43 -3.97 -20.07
CA ALA A 99 -2.59 -3.31 -20.66
C ALA A 99 -3.41 -2.48 -19.65
N GLY A 100 -3.16 -2.66 -18.35
CA GLY A 100 -3.86 -2.01 -17.24
C GLY A 100 -3.42 -2.59 -15.90
N LEU A 101 -4.30 -2.50 -14.91
CA LEU A 101 -4.13 -3.08 -13.60
C LEU A 101 -4.75 -4.48 -13.54
N ASP A 102 -3.96 -5.48 -13.13
CA ASP A 102 -4.49 -6.82 -12.87
C ASP A 102 -5.41 -6.82 -11.66
N TYR A 103 -5.02 -6.06 -10.62
CA TYR A 103 -5.79 -5.92 -9.39
C TYR A 103 -5.91 -4.45 -8.99
N ALA A 104 -7.05 -4.11 -8.40
CA ALA A 104 -7.22 -2.96 -7.52
C ALA A 104 -7.80 -3.45 -6.19
N LEU A 105 -7.26 -2.99 -5.06
CA LEU A 105 -7.71 -3.34 -3.73
C LEU A 105 -8.05 -2.06 -2.98
N ILE A 106 -9.27 -1.96 -2.43
CA ILE A 106 -9.67 -0.89 -1.53
C ILE A 106 -9.68 -1.44 -0.12
N THR A 107 -8.81 -0.91 0.73
CA THR A 107 -8.63 -1.40 2.10
C THR A 107 -9.86 -1.14 2.94
N HIS A 108 -10.43 0.05 2.84
CA HIS A 108 -11.69 0.45 3.48
C HIS A 108 -12.25 1.72 2.81
N PHE A 109 -13.43 2.21 3.25
CA PHE A 109 -14.18 3.21 2.52
C PHE A 109 -14.09 4.63 3.08
N HIS A 110 -13.00 4.99 3.76
CA HIS A 110 -12.73 6.40 4.05
C HIS A 110 -12.26 7.16 2.79
N ALA A 111 -12.52 8.45 2.77
CA ALA A 111 -12.24 9.32 1.62
C ALA A 111 -10.76 9.30 1.19
N ASP A 112 -9.86 9.20 2.13
CA ASP A 112 -8.41 9.14 1.93
C ASP A 112 -7.90 7.75 1.51
N HIS A 113 -8.79 6.77 1.27
CA HIS A 113 -8.49 5.44 0.73
C HIS A 113 -9.21 5.13 -0.58
N PHE A 114 -10.51 5.42 -0.71
CA PHE A 114 -11.23 5.13 -1.94
C PHE A 114 -11.67 6.39 -2.71
N GLY A 115 -11.57 7.55 -2.09
CA GLY A 115 -11.93 8.85 -2.63
C GLY A 115 -13.24 9.39 -2.10
N GLN A 116 -13.49 10.67 -2.33
CA GLN A 116 -14.69 11.39 -1.92
C GLN A 116 -15.37 12.06 -3.11
N LEU A 117 -16.68 11.92 -3.19
CA LEU A 117 -17.49 12.68 -4.11
C LEU A 117 -17.58 14.15 -3.66
N LEU A 118 -17.10 15.05 -4.49
CA LEU A 118 -17.14 16.51 -4.28
C LEU A 118 -18.14 17.17 -5.22
N ALA A 119 -18.51 18.42 -4.91
CA ALA A 119 -19.34 19.22 -5.82
C ALA A 119 -18.66 19.42 -7.21
N THR A 120 -17.33 19.48 -7.20
CA THR A 120 -16.48 19.61 -8.39
C THR A 120 -16.25 18.30 -9.15
N SER A 121 -16.69 17.15 -8.62
CA SER A 121 -16.55 15.85 -9.27
C SER A 121 -17.28 15.81 -10.60
N THR A 122 -16.57 15.49 -11.69
CA THR A 122 -17.08 15.45 -13.06
C THR A 122 -17.81 14.14 -13.34
N ALA A 123 -18.71 14.16 -14.34
CA ALA A 123 -19.36 12.94 -14.81
C ALA A 123 -18.35 12.01 -15.49
N SER A 124 -18.47 10.70 -15.26
CA SER A 124 -17.68 9.71 -15.97
C SER A 124 -18.12 9.60 -17.44
N PRO A 125 -17.18 9.45 -18.40
CA PRO A 125 -17.52 9.11 -19.77
C PRO A 125 -17.92 7.63 -19.97
N LYS A 126 -17.72 6.78 -18.93
CA LYS A 126 -17.92 5.33 -19.01
C LYS A 126 -19.22 4.83 -18.37
N GLY A 127 -19.95 5.68 -17.64
CA GLY A 127 -21.18 5.25 -16.98
C GLY A 127 -21.88 6.34 -16.18
N ASN A 128 -23.00 6.00 -15.57
CA ASN A 128 -23.81 6.94 -14.78
C ASN A 128 -23.26 7.12 -13.36
N TYR A 129 -22.02 7.57 -13.25
CA TYR A 129 -21.37 7.91 -12.00
C TYR A 129 -20.46 9.13 -12.16
N LYS A 130 -19.98 9.68 -11.06
CA LYS A 130 -19.02 10.77 -11.05
C LYS A 130 -17.63 10.27 -10.70
N GLN A 131 -16.60 11.00 -11.15
CA GLN A 131 -15.19 10.68 -10.98
C GLN A 131 -14.67 11.21 -9.64
N PHE A 132 -14.07 10.33 -8.85
CA PHE A 132 -13.32 10.61 -7.63
C PHE A 132 -12.43 9.40 -7.31
N GLY A 133 -11.26 9.60 -6.72
CA GLY A 133 -10.41 8.51 -6.28
C GLY A 133 -10.34 7.32 -7.22
N ILE A 134 -10.77 6.15 -6.73
CA ILE A 134 -10.72 4.89 -7.49
C ILE A 134 -11.58 4.92 -8.77
N THR A 135 -12.70 5.65 -8.79
CA THR A 135 -13.54 5.71 -10.00
C THR A 135 -12.85 6.48 -11.12
N GLN A 136 -12.06 7.50 -10.76
CA GLN A 136 -11.25 8.27 -11.70
C GLN A 136 -10.08 7.42 -12.25
N VAL A 137 -9.43 6.64 -11.38
CA VAL A 137 -8.38 5.71 -11.81
C VAL A 137 -8.95 4.67 -12.76
N GLY A 138 -10.10 4.04 -12.46
CA GLY A 138 -10.73 3.03 -13.30
C GLY A 138 -11.25 3.58 -14.64
N ASP A 139 -11.58 4.87 -14.71
CA ASP A 139 -11.86 5.53 -15.98
C ASP A 139 -10.61 5.70 -16.85
N ALA A 140 -9.47 5.96 -16.21
CA ALA A 140 -8.21 6.23 -16.89
C ALA A 140 -7.40 4.97 -17.25
N ILE A 141 -7.55 3.89 -16.47
CA ILE A 141 -6.78 2.64 -16.59
C ILE A 141 -7.72 1.44 -16.45
N PRO A 142 -7.75 0.49 -17.39
CA PRO A 142 -8.51 -0.74 -17.23
C PRO A 142 -8.09 -1.50 -15.97
N ILE A 143 -9.06 -2.03 -15.23
CA ILE A 143 -8.86 -2.87 -14.05
C ILE A 143 -9.46 -4.24 -14.33
N ARG A 144 -8.68 -5.31 -14.20
CA ARG A 144 -9.16 -6.67 -14.42
C ARG A 144 -9.98 -7.20 -13.25
N MET A 145 -9.50 -7.00 -12.01
CA MET A 145 -10.21 -7.42 -10.80
C MET A 145 -10.12 -6.33 -9.73
N LEU A 146 -11.27 -5.91 -9.21
CA LEU A 146 -11.33 -5.05 -8.04
C LEU A 146 -11.73 -5.88 -6.82
N ILE A 147 -11.02 -5.68 -5.71
CA ILE A 147 -11.23 -6.37 -4.44
C ILE A 147 -11.52 -5.32 -3.37
N ASP A 148 -12.62 -5.48 -2.65
CA ASP A 148 -12.96 -4.64 -1.51
C ASP A 148 -13.52 -5.45 -0.33
N ARG A 149 -13.79 -4.79 0.78
CA ARG A 149 -14.29 -5.43 2.00
C ARG A 149 -15.81 -5.68 2.00
N GLY A 150 -16.57 -4.99 1.16
CA GLY A 150 -18.03 -4.90 1.25
C GLY A 150 -18.81 -5.67 0.19
N TRP A 151 -18.20 -6.01 -0.94
CA TRP A 151 -18.89 -6.69 -2.04
C TRP A 151 -19.60 -7.98 -1.58
N PRO A 152 -20.85 -8.29 -2.04
CA PRO A 152 -21.64 -7.50 -3.02
C PRO A 152 -22.65 -6.53 -2.38
N ASP A 153 -22.88 -6.59 -1.08
CA ASP A 153 -24.04 -5.96 -0.43
C ASP A 153 -23.72 -4.64 0.30
N TYR A 154 -22.50 -4.45 0.79
CA TYR A 154 -22.04 -3.26 1.53
C TYR A 154 -22.88 -2.97 2.79
N LEU A 155 -23.31 -4.01 3.51
CA LEU A 155 -24.20 -3.91 4.65
C LEU A 155 -23.49 -3.98 6.01
N TYR A 156 -22.23 -4.44 6.04
CA TYR A 156 -21.50 -4.69 7.30
C TYR A 156 -20.56 -3.53 7.67
N PRO A 157 -20.42 -3.14 8.95
CA PRO A 157 -21.31 -3.46 10.09
C PRO A 157 -22.63 -2.71 10.01
N VAL A 158 -22.66 -1.60 9.26
CA VAL A 158 -23.85 -0.82 8.92
C VAL A 158 -23.93 -0.59 7.41
N PRO A 159 -25.14 -0.46 6.82
CA PRO A 159 -25.28 -0.16 5.42
C PRO A 159 -24.63 1.16 5.03
N PHE A 160 -23.83 1.15 3.96
CA PHE A 160 -23.30 2.37 3.34
C PHE A 160 -24.38 3.02 2.47
N THR A 161 -24.80 4.21 2.87
CA THR A 161 -25.90 4.96 2.20
C THR A 161 -25.50 6.34 1.69
N ASP A 162 -24.22 6.72 1.86
CA ASP A 162 -23.71 7.99 1.38
C ASP A 162 -23.60 8.07 -0.14
N SER A 163 -23.47 9.30 -0.66
CA SER A 163 -23.43 9.54 -2.09
C SER A 163 -22.18 9.01 -2.79
N SER A 164 -21.01 8.99 -2.09
CA SER A 164 -19.78 8.44 -2.65
C SER A 164 -19.94 6.94 -2.90
N MET A 165 -20.48 6.20 -1.93
CA MET A 165 -20.78 4.78 -2.09
C MET A 165 -21.81 4.52 -3.20
N ALA A 166 -22.84 5.35 -3.32
CA ALA A 166 -23.82 5.20 -4.41
C ALA A 166 -23.17 5.35 -5.79
N HIS A 167 -22.24 6.28 -5.96
CA HIS A 167 -21.50 6.45 -7.21
C HIS A 167 -20.46 5.35 -7.42
N TYR A 168 -19.79 4.89 -6.38
CA TYR A 168 -18.87 3.75 -6.44
C TYR A 168 -19.58 2.47 -6.90
N ARG A 169 -20.76 2.16 -6.37
CA ARG A 169 -21.54 0.99 -6.83
C ARG A 169 -21.92 1.09 -8.30
N ARG A 170 -22.32 2.27 -8.79
CA ARG A 170 -22.59 2.48 -10.23
C ARG A 170 -21.32 2.32 -11.07
N PHE A 171 -20.17 2.78 -10.57
CA PHE A 171 -18.87 2.53 -11.20
C PHE A 171 -18.60 1.04 -11.31
N LEU A 172 -18.77 0.27 -10.22
CA LEU A 172 -18.60 -1.18 -10.26
C LEU A 172 -19.50 -1.84 -11.31
N ASP A 173 -20.77 -1.46 -11.36
CA ASP A 173 -21.73 -2.00 -12.33
C ASP A 173 -21.32 -1.68 -13.79
N ALA A 174 -20.91 -0.46 -14.07
CA ALA A 174 -20.46 -0.07 -15.41
C ALA A 174 -19.15 -0.78 -15.82
N GLN A 175 -18.17 -0.87 -14.91
CA GLN A 175 -16.90 -1.53 -15.21
C GLN A 175 -17.06 -3.06 -15.35
N ARG A 176 -17.97 -3.67 -14.60
CA ARG A 176 -18.32 -5.10 -14.75
C ARG A 176 -18.92 -5.41 -16.12
N GLN A 177 -19.78 -4.52 -16.64
CA GLN A 177 -20.29 -4.63 -18.02
C GLN A 177 -19.17 -4.55 -19.06
N SER A 178 -18.05 -3.91 -18.71
CA SER A 178 -16.85 -3.81 -19.54
C SER A 178 -15.81 -4.93 -19.28
N GLY A 179 -16.14 -5.93 -18.45
CA GLY A 179 -15.31 -7.10 -18.21
C GLY A 179 -14.51 -7.12 -16.90
N MET A 180 -14.58 -6.06 -16.07
CA MET A 180 -13.98 -6.08 -14.74
C MET A 180 -14.69 -7.10 -13.84
N THR A 181 -13.94 -7.86 -13.06
CA THR A 181 -14.51 -8.69 -11.98
C THR A 181 -14.42 -7.96 -10.65
N VAL A 182 -15.39 -8.22 -9.74
CA VAL A 182 -15.38 -7.66 -8.38
C VAL A 182 -15.49 -8.80 -7.38
N ALA A 183 -14.69 -8.76 -6.34
CA ALA A 183 -14.68 -9.79 -5.30
C ALA A 183 -14.58 -9.17 -3.91
N ARG A 184 -15.22 -9.81 -2.92
CA ARG A 184 -14.95 -9.53 -1.51
C ARG A 184 -13.57 -10.08 -1.14
N PHE A 185 -12.80 -9.31 -0.40
CA PHE A 185 -11.55 -9.79 0.18
C PHE A 185 -11.79 -10.99 1.10
N ARG A 186 -10.93 -12.01 0.99
CA ARG A 186 -11.02 -13.24 1.78
C ARG A 186 -9.83 -13.35 2.71
N PRO A 187 -9.95 -13.00 3.99
CA PRO A 187 -8.91 -13.23 4.97
C PRO A 187 -8.47 -14.72 4.96
N GLY A 188 -7.21 -14.98 5.23
CA GLY A 188 -6.62 -16.33 5.18
C GLY A 188 -6.23 -16.82 3.78
N SER A 189 -6.79 -16.26 2.71
CA SER A 189 -6.52 -16.73 1.34
C SER A 189 -5.10 -16.40 0.86
N ARG A 190 -4.48 -17.37 0.16
CA ARG A 190 -3.25 -17.20 -0.63
C ARG A 190 -3.47 -17.35 -2.13
N SER A 191 -4.70 -17.58 -2.53
CA SER A 191 -5.08 -17.85 -3.92
C SER A 191 -5.96 -16.75 -4.52
N GLN A 192 -6.28 -15.69 -3.76
CA GLN A 192 -7.10 -14.61 -4.27
C GLN A 192 -6.30 -13.58 -5.06
N ILE A 193 -5.10 -13.26 -4.62
CA ILE A 193 -4.17 -12.37 -5.30
C ILE A 193 -2.94 -13.21 -5.65
N VAL A 194 -2.74 -13.46 -6.94
CA VAL A 194 -1.67 -14.33 -7.45
C VAL A 194 -0.99 -13.69 -8.64
N LEU A 195 0.18 -14.16 -8.98
CA LEU A 195 0.87 -13.80 -10.21
C LEU A 195 0.00 -14.18 -11.42
N ALA A 196 -0.29 -13.21 -12.28
CA ALA A 196 -1.25 -13.36 -13.38
C ALA A 196 -0.58 -13.79 -14.71
N HIS A 197 0.73 -13.61 -14.83
CA HIS A 197 1.43 -13.80 -16.11
C HIS A 197 2.35 -15.04 -16.11
N ASP A 198 3.25 -15.19 -15.12
CA ASP A 198 4.16 -16.35 -15.04
C ASP A 198 4.46 -16.75 -13.60
N SER A 199 3.45 -17.32 -12.92
CA SER A 199 3.60 -17.76 -11.53
C SER A 199 4.64 -18.88 -11.35
N LYS A 200 4.92 -19.66 -12.39
CA LYS A 200 5.88 -20.77 -12.32
C LYS A 200 7.32 -20.31 -12.24
N ALA A 201 7.63 -19.16 -12.84
CA ALA A 201 8.96 -18.58 -12.78
C ALA A 201 9.33 -18.04 -11.37
N TYR A 202 8.31 -17.77 -10.54
CA TYR A 202 8.52 -17.14 -9.22
C TYR A 202 7.83 -17.94 -8.09
N PRO A 203 8.20 -19.20 -7.85
CA PRO A 203 7.50 -20.11 -6.91
C PRO A 203 7.59 -19.67 -5.44
N THR A 204 8.50 -18.76 -5.10
CA THR A 204 8.68 -18.21 -3.75
C THR A 204 7.90 -16.92 -3.51
N PHE A 205 7.12 -16.44 -4.51
CA PHE A 205 6.26 -15.28 -4.36
C PHE A 205 4.88 -15.70 -3.83
N GLU A 206 4.39 -15.03 -2.81
CA GLU A 206 3.04 -15.23 -2.24
C GLU A 206 2.47 -13.89 -1.76
N VAL A 207 1.19 -13.67 -2.01
CA VAL A 207 0.36 -12.69 -1.29
C VAL A 207 -0.56 -13.45 -0.35
N ARG A 208 -0.44 -13.18 0.95
CA ARG A 208 -1.29 -13.75 1.99
C ARG A 208 -2.23 -12.70 2.54
N ASN A 209 -3.52 -12.91 2.41
CA ASN A 209 -4.54 -12.09 3.03
C ASN A 209 -4.54 -12.36 4.55
N ILE A 210 -4.31 -11.33 5.37
CA ILE A 210 -4.14 -11.49 6.82
C ILE A 210 -5.43 -11.20 7.57
N VAL A 211 -6.05 -10.05 7.29
CA VAL A 211 -7.19 -9.54 8.07
C VAL A 211 -8.15 -8.75 7.20
N GLY A 212 -9.43 -8.78 7.53
CA GLY A 212 -10.47 -7.93 6.94
C GLY A 212 -11.79 -8.09 7.66
N ASN A 213 -12.50 -7.00 7.94
CA ASN A 213 -13.74 -6.98 8.72
C ASN A 213 -13.62 -7.72 10.07
N GLY A 214 -12.47 -7.68 10.72
CA GLY A 214 -12.20 -8.34 12.00
C GLY A 214 -11.93 -9.85 11.90
N ASP A 215 -12.05 -10.46 10.73
CA ASP A 215 -11.63 -11.83 10.53
C ASP A 215 -10.13 -11.88 10.26
N VAL A 216 -9.40 -12.65 11.05
CA VAL A 216 -7.93 -12.75 11.02
C VAL A 216 -7.52 -14.17 10.66
N TRP A 217 -6.54 -14.31 9.77
CA TRP A 217 -5.91 -15.59 9.45
C TRP A 217 -5.32 -16.23 10.72
N THR A 218 -5.49 -17.56 10.87
CA THR A 218 -5.03 -18.28 12.07
C THR A 218 -3.57 -18.75 11.98
N GLY A 219 -2.89 -18.50 10.85
CA GLY A 219 -1.58 -19.09 10.57
C GLY A 219 -1.63 -20.51 9.99
N ARG A 220 -2.82 -21.09 9.78
CA ARG A 220 -3.02 -22.48 9.31
C ARG A 220 -3.96 -22.55 8.11
N GLY A 221 -3.47 -23.07 6.99
CA GLY A 221 -4.25 -23.16 5.76
C GLY A 221 -4.85 -21.81 5.39
N ASP A 222 -6.13 -21.77 5.09
CA ASP A 222 -6.91 -20.56 4.83
C ASP A 222 -7.92 -20.27 5.97
N SER A 223 -7.76 -20.90 7.15
CA SER A 223 -8.68 -20.72 8.27
C SER A 223 -8.55 -19.35 8.91
N THR A 224 -9.67 -18.81 9.40
CA THR A 224 -9.76 -17.51 10.07
C THR A 224 -10.40 -17.64 11.45
N ARG A 225 -10.17 -16.65 12.29
CA ARG A 225 -10.90 -16.40 13.55
C ARG A 225 -11.43 -14.98 13.56
N SER A 226 -12.62 -14.76 14.11
CA SER A 226 -13.13 -13.41 14.33
C SER A 226 -12.50 -12.79 15.56
N THR A 227 -12.14 -11.51 15.46
CA THR A 227 -11.69 -10.69 16.60
C THR A 227 -12.84 -9.82 17.13
N PHE A 228 -13.92 -9.69 16.36
CA PHE A 228 -15.09 -8.92 16.78
C PHE A 228 -16.10 -9.81 17.52
N PRO A 229 -16.68 -9.34 18.62
CA PRO A 229 -17.86 -9.95 19.22
C PRO A 229 -19.05 -9.96 18.26
N ALA A 230 -20.04 -10.80 18.50
CA ALA A 230 -21.28 -10.79 17.73
C ALA A 230 -22.01 -9.45 17.91
N LEU A 231 -22.30 -8.74 16.80
CA LEU A 231 -22.88 -7.40 16.81
C LEU A 231 -24.22 -7.34 17.57
N ALA A 232 -25.03 -8.40 17.50
CA ALA A 232 -26.34 -8.47 18.17
C ALA A 232 -26.27 -8.30 19.70
N GLY A 233 -25.10 -8.55 20.30
CA GLY A 233 -24.86 -8.41 21.74
C GLY A 233 -24.25 -7.07 22.15
N LEU A 234 -23.95 -6.19 21.19
CA LEU A 234 -23.24 -4.92 21.41
C LEU A 234 -24.18 -3.72 21.34
N SER A 235 -23.85 -2.68 22.13
CA SER A 235 -24.36 -1.33 21.85
C SER A 235 -23.91 -0.91 20.45
N LYS A 236 -24.74 -0.19 19.71
CA LYS A 236 -24.37 0.36 18.40
C LYS A 236 -23.14 1.28 18.46
N ASN A 237 -22.93 1.94 19.58
CA ASN A 237 -21.76 2.80 19.79
C ASN A 237 -20.45 2.00 19.89
N ASP A 238 -20.52 0.71 20.24
CA ASP A 238 -19.38 -0.19 20.33
C ASP A 238 -19.17 -1.00 19.04
N TRP A 239 -20.00 -0.81 18.01
CA TRP A 239 -19.84 -1.52 16.75
C TRP A 239 -18.51 -1.14 16.08
N PRO A 240 -17.89 -2.05 15.31
CA PRO A 240 -16.68 -1.74 14.58
C PRO A 240 -16.84 -0.49 13.71
N ASN A 241 -15.91 0.43 13.82
CA ASN A 241 -15.83 1.55 12.89
C ASN A 241 -15.18 1.11 11.55
N GLU A 242 -15.10 2.03 10.60
CA GLU A 242 -14.60 1.73 9.25
C GLU A 242 -13.12 1.32 9.25
N ASN A 243 -12.27 1.97 10.06
CA ASN A 243 -10.84 1.63 10.19
C ASN A 243 -10.64 0.19 10.68
N MET A 244 -11.43 -0.24 11.65
CA MET A 244 -11.38 -1.61 12.18
C MET A 244 -11.72 -2.67 11.11
N CYS A 245 -12.44 -2.28 10.07
CA CYS A 245 -12.79 -3.16 8.96
C CYS A 245 -11.75 -3.21 7.85
N SER A 246 -10.62 -2.52 7.98
CA SER A 246 -9.54 -2.46 7.01
C SER A 246 -9.02 -3.83 6.59
N LEU A 247 -8.57 -3.90 5.34
CA LEU A 247 -7.96 -5.09 4.76
C LEU A 247 -6.45 -5.02 4.91
N GLY A 248 -5.86 -6.10 5.45
CA GLY A 248 -4.42 -6.23 5.56
C GLY A 248 -3.89 -7.48 4.87
N PHE A 249 -2.74 -7.37 4.22
CA PHE A 249 -2.08 -8.48 3.55
C PHE A 249 -0.56 -8.43 3.71
N ARG A 250 0.07 -9.60 3.57
CA ARG A 250 1.52 -9.75 3.56
C ARG A 250 1.99 -10.27 2.20
N ILE A 251 3.04 -9.66 1.66
CA ILE A 251 3.77 -10.17 0.50
C ILE A 251 5.02 -10.89 1.00
N SER A 252 5.29 -12.04 0.38
CA SER A 252 6.53 -12.81 0.54
C SER A 252 7.19 -12.98 -0.82
N TYR A 253 8.50 -12.75 -0.91
CA TYR A 253 9.29 -13.03 -2.11
C TYR A 253 10.68 -13.50 -1.71
N GLY A 254 10.95 -14.81 -1.83
CA GLY A 254 12.13 -15.41 -1.20
C GLY A 254 12.17 -15.11 0.30
N PRO A 255 13.27 -14.55 0.83
CA PRO A 255 13.35 -14.13 2.23
C PRO A 255 12.62 -12.81 2.53
N PHE A 256 12.36 -11.97 1.53
CA PHE A 256 11.72 -10.65 1.70
C PHE A 256 10.27 -10.78 2.17
N ARG A 257 9.88 -9.91 3.11
CA ARG A 257 8.52 -9.79 3.64
C ARG A 257 8.10 -8.32 3.71
N TYR A 258 6.88 -8.05 3.29
CA TYR A 258 6.22 -6.74 3.34
C TYR A 258 4.83 -6.88 3.95
N PHE A 259 4.40 -5.92 4.77
CA PHE A 259 3.04 -5.86 5.32
C PHE A 259 2.44 -4.47 5.15
N THR A 260 1.13 -4.43 4.88
CA THR A 260 0.26 -3.25 4.94
C THR A 260 -1.10 -3.66 5.49
N GLY A 261 -1.69 -2.82 6.34
CA GLY A 261 -2.95 -3.09 7.03
C GLY A 261 -4.03 -2.02 6.83
N GLY A 262 -3.83 -1.06 5.93
CA GLY A 262 -4.72 0.09 5.85
C GLY A 262 -4.70 0.88 7.16
N ASP A 263 -5.88 1.12 7.73
CA ASP A 263 -6.04 1.92 8.95
C ASP A 263 -6.40 1.09 10.18
N LEU A 264 -5.82 -0.12 10.30
CA LEU A 264 -6.04 -0.98 11.46
C LEU A 264 -5.61 -0.29 12.76
N PRO A 265 -6.51 -0.19 13.76
CA PRO A 265 -6.19 0.53 15.00
C PRO A 265 -5.21 -0.24 15.90
N GLY A 266 -4.23 0.48 16.44
CA GLY A 266 -3.22 -0.03 17.37
C GLY A 266 -3.66 -0.03 18.82
N THR A 267 -4.40 1.00 19.22
CA THR A 267 -5.01 1.11 20.56
C THR A 267 -6.47 1.53 20.41
N PRO A 268 -7.35 1.11 21.34
CA PRO A 268 -8.72 1.60 21.31
C PRO A 268 -8.77 3.09 21.66
N ASP A 269 -9.70 3.80 21.08
CA ASP A 269 -10.00 5.16 21.51
C ASP A 269 -10.44 5.18 22.99
N PRO A 270 -10.20 6.28 23.72
CA PRO A 270 -10.60 6.40 25.11
C PRO A 270 -12.06 6.07 25.36
N GLY A 271 -12.31 5.11 26.24
CA GLY A 271 -13.66 4.65 26.59
C GLY A 271 -14.19 3.48 25.75
N PHE A 272 -13.50 3.09 24.69
CA PHE A 272 -13.89 1.92 23.90
C PHE A 272 -13.29 0.61 24.44
N PRO A 273 -13.94 -0.54 24.18
CA PRO A 273 -13.47 -1.85 24.59
C PRO A 273 -12.09 -2.22 23.98
N ALA A 274 -11.30 -3.01 24.71
CA ALA A 274 -9.96 -3.42 24.29
C ALA A 274 -9.92 -4.15 22.91
N TRP A 275 -11.00 -4.82 22.50
CA TRP A 275 -11.07 -5.52 21.22
C TRP A 275 -11.13 -4.56 20.00
N HIS A 276 -11.26 -3.24 20.21
CA HIS A 276 -11.10 -2.24 19.16
C HIS A 276 -9.64 -2.11 18.69
N ALA A 277 -8.66 -2.56 19.48
CA ALA A 277 -7.26 -2.65 19.06
C ALA A 277 -7.01 -3.93 18.27
N LEU A 278 -6.63 -3.82 17.01
CA LEU A 278 -6.46 -4.98 16.11
C LEU A 278 -5.02 -5.38 15.88
N GLU A 279 -4.06 -4.46 15.95
CA GLU A 279 -2.65 -4.73 15.67
C GLU A 279 -2.09 -5.89 16.49
N ALA A 280 -2.33 -5.89 17.81
CA ALA A 280 -1.86 -6.97 18.68
C ALA A 280 -2.45 -8.33 18.29
N SER A 281 -3.69 -8.35 17.78
CA SER A 281 -4.39 -9.58 17.41
C SER A 281 -3.87 -10.21 16.11
N ILE A 282 -3.20 -9.43 15.25
CA ILE A 282 -2.64 -9.90 13.98
C ILE A 282 -1.11 -10.05 14.02
N ALA A 283 -0.44 -9.52 15.03
CA ALA A 283 1.02 -9.44 15.10
C ALA A 283 1.70 -10.79 14.82
N ASP A 284 1.29 -11.84 15.52
CA ASP A 284 1.92 -13.17 15.41
C ASP A 284 1.73 -13.80 14.01
N VAL A 285 0.59 -13.58 13.36
CA VAL A 285 0.32 -14.15 12.02
C VAL A 285 0.93 -13.33 10.90
N VAL A 286 1.14 -12.05 11.11
CA VAL A 286 1.98 -11.22 10.24
C VAL A 286 3.42 -11.67 10.37
N GLY A 287 3.91 -11.83 11.61
CA GLY A 287 5.28 -12.20 11.94
C GLY A 287 6.28 -11.11 11.56
N ARG A 288 7.58 -11.45 11.57
CA ARG A 288 8.64 -10.53 11.15
C ARG A 288 8.49 -10.13 9.68
N VAL A 289 8.72 -8.84 9.38
CA VAL A 289 8.74 -8.30 8.01
C VAL A 289 9.92 -7.36 7.83
N ASP A 290 10.39 -7.21 6.60
CA ASP A 290 11.48 -6.29 6.25
C ASP A 290 10.96 -4.85 6.12
N VAL A 291 9.78 -4.72 5.51
CA VAL A 291 9.12 -3.44 5.26
C VAL A 291 7.69 -3.47 5.77
N HIS A 292 7.32 -2.43 6.48
CA HIS A 292 5.99 -2.24 7.05
C HIS A 292 5.45 -0.86 6.70
N VAL A 293 4.22 -0.80 6.19
CA VAL A 293 3.48 0.45 6.05
C VAL A 293 2.74 0.72 7.35
N VAL A 294 3.06 1.84 7.97
CA VAL A 294 2.47 2.27 9.25
C VAL A 294 0.98 2.43 9.11
N ASN A 295 0.22 1.78 9.98
CA ASN A 295 -1.24 1.82 9.96
C ASN A 295 -1.77 3.24 10.20
N GLN A 296 -2.93 3.54 9.63
CA GLN A 296 -3.65 4.81 9.80
C GLN A 296 -2.75 6.05 9.69
N HIS A 297 -1.84 6.04 8.70
CA HIS A 297 -0.90 7.16 8.42
C HIS A 297 0.00 7.55 9.60
N GLY A 298 0.07 6.73 10.65
CA GLY A 298 0.73 7.06 11.90
C GLY A 298 -0.09 7.99 12.79
N SER A 299 -1.40 7.91 12.76
CA SER A 299 -2.32 8.61 13.68
C SER A 299 -2.08 8.22 15.13
N MET A 300 -2.59 9.03 16.05
CA MET A 300 -2.41 8.80 17.49
C MET A 300 -2.94 7.42 17.91
N GLY A 301 -2.12 6.69 18.68
CA GLY A 301 -2.48 5.37 19.20
C GLY A 301 -2.00 4.19 18.35
N GLU A 302 -1.60 4.43 17.11
CA GLU A 302 -1.13 3.38 16.19
C GLU A 302 0.28 2.88 16.52
N GLU A 303 0.69 1.79 15.89
CA GLU A 303 2.00 1.17 16.11
C GLU A 303 2.20 0.73 17.56
N SER A 304 1.32 -0.12 18.05
CA SER A 304 1.39 -0.68 19.40
C SER A 304 2.76 -1.36 19.64
N GLU A 305 3.24 -1.33 20.90
CA GLU A 305 4.54 -1.91 21.23
C GLU A 305 4.66 -3.39 20.87
N THR A 306 3.58 -4.17 21.06
CA THR A 306 3.53 -5.57 20.69
C THR A 306 3.71 -5.73 19.19
N PHE A 307 3.01 -4.92 18.40
CA PHE A 307 3.08 -4.96 16.94
C PHE A 307 4.48 -4.62 16.44
N LEU A 308 5.04 -3.50 16.90
CA LEU A 308 6.40 -3.07 16.54
C LEU A 308 7.48 -4.09 16.91
N LYS A 309 7.36 -4.74 18.07
CA LYS A 309 8.32 -5.77 18.52
C LYS A 309 8.21 -7.04 17.69
N THR A 310 7.00 -7.46 17.36
CA THR A 310 6.76 -8.71 16.62
C THR A 310 7.15 -8.58 15.17
N LEU A 311 6.76 -7.48 14.52
CA LEU A 311 7.11 -7.24 13.12
C LEU A 311 8.59 -6.95 12.94
N ALA A 312 9.23 -6.31 13.90
CA ALA A 312 10.68 -6.02 13.96
C ALA A 312 11.25 -5.50 12.62
N SER A 313 10.46 -4.69 11.89
CA SER A 313 10.78 -4.25 10.54
C SER A 313 11.99 -3.30 10.50
N SER A 314 12.86 -3.48 9.49
CA SER A 314 14.02 -2.62 9.24
C SER A 314 13.64 -1.31 8.55
N VAL A 315 12.54 -1.31 7.78
CA VAL A 315 12.01 -0.14 7.07
C VAL A 315 10.55 0.07 7.42
N LEU A 316 10.21 1.31 7.82
CA LEU A 316 8.85 1.77 8.01
C LEU A 316 8.52 2.88 7.00
N ILE A 317 7.36 2.76 6.38
CA ILE A 317 6.81 3.78 5.48
C ILE A 317 5.58 4.38 6.14
N ILE A 318 5.59 5.69 6.35
CA ILE A 318 4.45 6.42 6.92
C ILE A 318 3.75 7.14 5.75
N PRO A 319 2.57 6.70 5.33
CA PRO A 319 1.81 7.32 4.23
C PRO A 319 1.11 8.60 4.70
N SER A 320 1.87 9.53 5.27
CA SER A 320 1.36 10.79 5.84
C SER A 320 0.90 11.77 4.77
N TRP A 321 -0.17 12.51 5.03
CA TRP A 321 -0.73 13.51 4.11
C TRP A 321 -1.43 14.67 4.84
N ALA A 322 -1.77 14.52 6.11
CA ALA A 322 -2.46 15.51 6.92
C ALA A 322 -1.55 16.08 8.03
N PRO A 323 -1.88 17.24 8.60
CA PRO A 323 -1.07 17.87 9.66
C PRO A 323 -1.02 17.07 10.97
N SER A 324 -1.92 16.11 11.19
CA SER A 324 -1.91 15.19 12.33
C SER A 324 -0.97 13.99 12.15
N HIS A 325 -0.36 13.82 10.96
CA HIS A 325 0.45 12.65 10.60
C HIS A 325 1.94 13.00 10.41
N PRO A 326 2.85 12.19 10.99
CA PRO A 326 2.62 11.22 12.03
C PRO A 326 2.42 11.87 13.40
N ALA A 327 1.69 11.19 14.28
CA ALA A 327 1.50 11.67 15.66
C ALA A 327 2.77 11.52 16.51
N PRO A 328 2.98 12.39 17.53
CA PRO A 328 4.19 12.39 18.35
C PRO A 328 4.42 11.09 19.13
N ASP A 329 3.34 10.45 19.59
CA ASP A 329 3.40 9.20 20.35
C ASP A 329 3.79 8.02 19.45
N VAL A 330 3.33 7.98 18.21
CA VAL A 330 3.71 6.99 17.19
C VAL A 330 5.20 7.09 16.89
N LEU A 331 5.69 8.29 16.54
CA LEU A 331 7.12 8.46 16.29
C LEU A 331 7.97 8.12 17.53
N LYS A 332 7.49 8.47 18.74
CA LYS A 332 8.18 8.11 19.98
C LYS A 332 8.34 6.59 20.12
N ARG A 333 7.29 5.80 19.75
CA ARG A 333 7.37 4.34 19.76
C ARG A 333 8.31 3.82 18.67
N ILE A 334 8.16 4.32 17.44
CA ILE A 334 8.97 3.85 16.31
C ILE A 334 10.47 4.06 16.52
N VAL A 335 10.89 5.21 17.07
CA VAL A 335 12.31 5.52 17.28
C VAL A 335 12.87 4.98 18.61
N ASN A 336 12.05 4.28 19.41
CA ASN A 336 12.47 3.76 20.70
C ASN A 336 13.37 2.52 20.53
N SER A 337 14.63 2.63 20.90
CA SER A 337 15.62 1.54 20.80
C SER A 337 15.26 0.29 21.60
N ARG A 338 14.38 0.39 22.62
CA ARG A 338 13.88 -0.78 23.36
C ARG A 338 12.83 -1.57 22.57
N LEU A 339 12.17 -0.93 21.59
CA LEU A 339 11.19 -1.56 20.70
C LEU A 339 11.82 -1.98 19.36
N ALA A 340 13.01 -1.43 19.06
CA ALA A 340 13.79 -1.77 17.89
C ALA A 340 15.26 -1.75 18.31
N PRO A 341 15.86 -2.90 18.62
CA PRO A 341 17.29 -2.98 19.01
C PRO A 341 18.23 -2.57 17.88
N GLU A 342 17.80 -2.66 16.64
CA GLU A 342 18.53 -2.21 15.45
C GLU A 342 17.96 -0.89 14.92
N SER A 343 18.78 -0.13 14.20
CA SER A 343 18.37 1.15 13.63
C SER A 343 17.33 0.93 12.51
N ARG A 344 16.13 1.43 12.71
CA ARG A 344 15.07 1.47 11.69
C ARG A 344 15.28 2.61 10.72
N SER A 345 14.93 2.39 9.47
CA SER A 345 14.83 3.44 8.45
C SER A 345 13.38 3.85 8.30
N ILE A 346 13.11 5.13 8.46
CA ILE A 346 11.75 5.70 8.42
C ILE A 346 11.64 6.56 7.18
N PHE A 347 10.60 6.37 6.39
CA PHE A 347 10.29 7.19 5.22
C PHE A 347 8.87 7.73 5.34
N VAL A 348 8.66 8.95 4.91
CA VAL A 348 7.36 9.64 4.96
C VAL A 348 6.97 10.14 3.57
N THR A 349 5.70 10.04 3.20
CA THR A 349 5.21 10.57 1.91
C THR A 349 5.06 12.09 1.96
N ASP A 350 4.71 12.63 3.13
CA ASP A 350 4.65 14.06 3.42
C ASP A 350 5.01 14.32 4.89
N LEU A 351 5.38 15.53 5.21
CA LEU A 351 5.59 15.97 6.60
C LEU A 351 5.24 17.45 6.72
N ARG A 352 3.99 17.70 7.03
CA ARG A 352 3.41 19.05 7.08
C ARG A 352 4.09 19.95 8.12
N PRO A 353 4.16 21.28 7.91
CA PRO A 353 4.74 22.22 8.87
C PRO A 353 4.15 22.11 10.28
N ALA A 354 2.82 21.96 10.40
CA ALA A 354 2.15 21.78 11.69
C ALA A 354 2.61 20.48 12.38
N ALA A 355 2.67 19.36 11.66
CA ALA A 355 3.20 18.09 12.18
C ALA A 355 4.65 18.27 12.67
N ARG A 356 5.53 18.92 11.88
CA ARG A 356 6.92 19.19 12.28
C ARG A 356 7.01 19.97 13.59
N THR A 357 6.14 20.97 13.77
CA THR A 357 6.08 21.77 15.00
C THR A 357 5.73 20.91 16.20
N VAL A 358 4.71 20.07 16.08
CA VAL A 358 4.20 19.23 17.18
C VAL A 358 5.17 18.12 17.55
N ILE A 359 5.78 17.43 16.57
CA ILE A 359 6.72 16.33 16.80
C ILE A 359 8.12 16.82 17.20
N GLY A 360 8.45 18.09 16.95
CA GLY A 360 9.68 18.73 17.36
C GLY A 360 10.92 18.04 16.77
N GLN A 361 11.94 17.77 17.60
CA GLN A 361 13.21 17.18 17.15
C GLN A 361 13.03 15.82 16.44
N ARG A 362 11.93 15.08 16.68
CA ARG A 362 11.64 13.81 15.99
C ARG A 362 11.31 14.01 14.51
N ALA A 363 11.06 15.25 14.06
CA ALA A 363 10.94 15.58 12.64
C ALA A 363 12.21 15.24 11.81
N ASN A 364 13.34 15.02 12.50
CA ASN A 364 14.61 14.60 11.88
C ASN A 364 14.77 13.06 11.84
N ALA A 365 13.81 12.28 12.35
CA ALA A 365 13.85 10.82 12.31
C ALA A 365 13.74 10.21 10.91
N PRO A 366 13.00 10.79 9.94
CA PRO A 366 12.95 10.24 8.59
C PRO A 366 14.34 10.14 7.95
N SER A 367 14.54 9.05 7.22
CA SER A 367 15.82 8.69 6.58
C SER A 367 16.03 9.35 5.21
N GLY A 368 15.10 10.22 4.79
CA GLY A 368 15.15 10.98 3.54
C GLY A 368 14.07 12.08 3.53
N PRO A 369 14.06 12.93 2.49
CA PRO A 369 13.00 13.92 2.32
C PRO A 369 11.64 13.25 2.07
N PRO A 370 10.50 13.94 2.27
CA PRO A 370 9.20 13.47 1.80
C PRO A 370 9.16 13.30 0.28
N GLY A 371 8.28 12.40 -0.20
CA GLY A 371 8.10 12.14 -1.63
C GLY A 371 7.38 10.81 -1.90
N HIS A 372 7.38 10.35 -3.15
CA HIS A 372 6.97 8.97 -3.43
C HIS A 372 8.06 8.02 -2.91
N ILE A 373 7.65 6.98 -2.20
CA ILE A 373 8.60 5.99 -1.63
C ILE A 373 8.53 4.71 -2.47
N VAL A 374 9.67 4.27 -3.00
CA VAL A 374 9.73 3.04 -3.80
C VAL A 374 10.64 2.03 -3.14
N VAL A 375 10.07 0.90 -2.75
CA VAL A 375 10.84 -0.28 -2.32
C VAL A 375 11.04 -1.15 -3.54
N ARG A 376 12.29 -1.34 -3.98
CA ARG A 376 12.66 -2.24 -5.05
C ARG A 376 13.41 -3.44 -4.51
N VAL A 377 12.80 -4.60 -4.65
CA VAL A 377 13.36 -5.88 -4.23
C VAL A 377 14.03 -6.53 -5.44
N GLU A 378 15.30 -6.92 -5.26
CA GLU A 378 16.06 -7.59 -6.30
C GLU A 378 15.50 -8.99 -6.61
N PRO A 379 15.76 -9.53 -7.82
CA PRO A 379 15.33 -10.87 -8.18
C PRO A 379 15.69 -11.91 -7.11
N GLY A 380 14.69 -12.73 -6.72
CA GLY A 380 14.84 -13.74 -5.67
C GLY A 380 14.67 -13.22 -4.24
N GLY A 381 14.52 -11.92 -4.03
CA GLY A 381 14.12 -11.35 -2.74
C GLY A 381 15.20 -11.21 -1.69
N ALA A 382 16.49 -11.49 -2.00
CA ALA A 382 17.55 -11.49 -0.98
C ALA A 382 17.97 -10.09 -0.52
N ARG A 383 17.82 -9.09 -1.37
CA ARG A 383 18.18 -7.70 -1.09
C ARG A 383 17.12 -6.74 -1.62
N TYR A 384 17.04 -5.56 -1.01
CA TYR A 384 16.16 -4.50 -1.49
C TYR A 384 16.74 -3.10 -1.25
N TRP A 385 16.21 -2.14 -1.98
CA TRP A 385 16.54 -0.73 -1.91
C TRP A 385 15.30 0.10 -1.64
N VAL A 386 15.48 1.25 -1.02
CA VAL A 386 14.43 2.26 -0.87
C VAL A 386 14.87 3.51 -1.60
N PHE A 387 14.05 3.95 -2.54
CA PHE A 387 14.20 5.21 -3.28
C PHE A 387 13.13 6.18 -2.81
N VAL A 388 13.50 7.43 -2.66
CA VAL A 388 12.53 8.52 -2.52
C VAL A 388 12.56 9.30 -3.83
N LEU A 389 11.36 9.48 -4.44
CA LEU A 389 11.21 10.24 -5.66
C LEU A 389 10.58 11.59 -5.34
N SER A 390 10.98 12.63 -6.07
CA SER A 390 10.31 13.93 -6.01
C SER A 390 8.83 13.78 -6.33
N ASN A 391 7.98 14.40 -5.52
CA ASN A 391 6.55 14.52 -5.75
C ASN A 391 6.14 15.93 -6.26
N ASN A 392 7.12 16.74 -6.66
CA ASN A 392 6.90 18.11 -7.14
C ASN A 392 6.65 18.18 -8.66
N ASP A 393 6.86 17.06 -9.35
CA ASP A 393 6.64 16.93 -10.80
C ASP A 393 6.50 15.45 -11.21
N GLU A 394 6.31 15.21 -12.51
CA GLU A 394 6.14 13.86 -13.07
C GLU A 394 7.42 13.23 -13.65
N ARG A 395 8.62 13.71 -13.28
CA ARG A 395 9.90 13.21 -13.83
C ARG A 395 10.41 11.97 -13.11
N ASP A 396 9.79 11.62 -11.98
CA ASP A 396 10.18 10.47 -11.15
C ASP A 396 11.66 10.53 -10.73
N THR A 397 12.15 11.76 -10.43
CA THR A 397 13.54 12.03 -10.06
C THR A 397 13.85 11.49 -8.68
N ILE A 398 14.89 10.71 -8.56
CA ILE A 398 15.38 10.17 -7.28
C ILE A 398 16.00 11.30 -6.45
N VAL A 399 15.48 11.54 -5.26
CA VAL A 399 15.99 12.55 -4.31
C VAL A 399 16.70 11.94 -3.10
N ALA A 400 16.49 10.63 -2.84
CA ALA A 400 17.25 9.87 -1.84
C ALA A 400 17.28 8.39 -2.21
N ILE A 401 18.35 7.69 -1.77
CA ILE A 401 18.52 6.24 -1.92
C ILE A 401 19.02 5.70 -0.59
N LYS A 402 18.46 4.58 -0.14
CA LYS A 402 18.98 3.84 1.01
C LYS A 402 18.98 2.33 0.71
N GLY A 403 20.05 1.67 1.15
CA GLY A 403 20.26 0.25 0.89
C GLY A 403 21.66 -0.03 0.29
N PRO A 404 21.93 -1.27 -0.20
CA PRO A 404 21.00 -2.38 -0.11
C PRO A 404 20.76 -2.84 1.33
N PHE A 405 19.52 -3.20 1.62
CA PHE A 405 19.15 -3.94 2.81
C PHE A 405 19.20 -5.44 2.52
N THR A 406 19.56 -6.26 3.52
CA THR A 406 19.42 -7.72 3.45
C THR A 406 18.05 -8.11 3.95
N SER A 407 17.36 -8.98 3.22
CA SER A 407 16.02 -9.44 3.59
C SER A 407 16.08 -10.59 4.61
N GLY A 408 15.07 -10.64 5.50
CA GLY A 408 14.92 -11.71 6.47
C GLY A 408 15.88 -11.64 7.67
N THR A 409 16.53 -10.49 7.91
CA THR A 409 17.49 -10.28 9.02
C THR A 409 16.86 -9.60 10.21
#